data_35569d02c206e1b85c9da9d8752b5540
#
_entry.id   35569d02c206e1b85c9da9d8752b5540
#
_cell.length_a   1.000
_cell.length_b   1.000
_cell.length_c   1.000
_cell.angle_alpha   90.00
_cell.angle_beta   90.00
_cell.angle_gamma   90.00
#
_symmetry.space_group_name_H-M   'P 1'
#
loop_
_entity.id
_entity.type
_entity.pdbx_description
1 polymer ?
#
loop_
_entity_poly.entity_id
_entity_poly.type
_entity_poly.pdbx_seq_one_letter_code
_entity_poly.pdbx_strand_id
1 'polypeptide(L)'
;MLNRRFLVLTATVAAVAALAGCATSSTPVSVADTIAAQPQLSTLNGLVAKAGLTDTLKGTGPYTVFAPTNAAFAKVPAKTMDELAKDPAKLKAVLTYHVIPGKVMAADVKNGNSKTVNGANVALSKAGEFVTVEDAMVQTADISATNGVVHVVDAVLIPPAR
;
A
#
# COMPACT_ATOMS: atom_id res chain seq x y z
N MET A 1 54.08 -2.12 -65.38
CA MET A 1 54.61 -2.41 -64.04
C MET A 1 53.47 -2.32 -63.06
N LEU A 2 53.08 -3.44 -62.52
CA LEU A 2 51.91 -3.65 -61.71
C LEU A 2 52.13 -3.27 -60.24
N ASN A 3 51.28 -2.46 -59.64
CA ASN A 3 51.26 -2.38 -58.23
C ASN A 3 49.81 -2.63 -57.77
N ARG A 4 49.58 -3.84 -57.31
CA ARG A 4 48.33 -4.29 -56.67
C ARG A 4 48.35 -3.82 -55.22
N ARG A 5 47.52 -2.84 -54.90
CA ARG A 5 47.26 -2.45 -53.53
C ARG A 5 46.04 -3.21 -53.02
N PHE A 6 46.32 -4.15 -52.13
CA PHE A 6 45.27 -4.82 -51.36
C PHE A 6 44.71 -3.84 -50.33
N LEU A 7 43.44 -3.54 -50.49
CA LEU A 7 42.67 -2.79 -49.52
C LEU A 7 42.07 -3.79 -48.54
N VAL A 8 42.60 -3.81 -47.32
CA VAL A 8 42.05 -4.61 -46.23
C VAL A 8 40.95 -3.79 -45.58
N LEU A 9 39.69 -4.21 -45.79
CA LEU A 9 38.53 -3.68 -45.13
C LEU A 9 38.42 -4.33 -43.74
N THR A 10 38.80 -3.61 -42.70
CA THR A 10 38.50 -4.00 -41.31
C THR A 10 37.08 -3.57 -40.96
N ALA A 11 36.18 -4.54 -40.94
CA ALA A 11 34.84 -4.35 -40.44
C ALA A 11 34.86 -4.29 -38.91
N THR A 12 34.73 -3.12 -38.34
CA THR A 12 34.49 -2.93 -36.91
C THR A 12 33.00 -3.20 -36.63
N VAL A 13 32.72 -4.35 -36.04
CA VAL A 13 31.41 -4.66 -35.49
C VAL A 13 31.23 -3.85 -34.18
N ALA A 14 30.48 -2.79 -34.26
CA ALA A 14 30.00 -2.06 -33.07
C ALA A 14 28.90 -2.87 -32.41
N ALA A 15 29.24 -3.54 -31.32
CA ALA A 15 28.24 -4.17 -30.44
C ALA A 15 27.47 -3.07 -29.68
N VAL A 16 26.28 -2.75 -30.14
CA VAL A 16 25.35 -1.92 -29.40
C VAL A 16 24.75 -2.79 -28.30
N ALA A 17 25.29 -2.65 -27.09
CA ALA A 17 24.67 -3.18 -25.89
C ALA A 17 23.37 -2.39 -25.64
N ALA A 18 22.23 -2.97 -26.02
CA ALA A 18 20.92 -2.48 -25.61
C ALA A 18 20.79 -2.67 -24.11
N LEU A 19 20.99 -1.60 -23.31
CA LEU A 19 20.50 -1.55 -21.95
C LEU A 19 18.97 -1.59 -22.05
N ALA A 20 18.41 -2.78 -21.86
CA ALA A 20 17.00 -2.94 -21.55
C ALA A 20 16.78 -2.32 -20.17
N GLY A 21 16.56 -1.02 -20.12
CA GLY A 21 16.05 -0.35 -18.96
C GLY A 21 14.70 -1.00 -18.65
N CYS A 22 14.61 -1.70 -17.52
CA CYS A 22 13.33 -2.05 -16.93
C CYS A 22 12.62 -0.74 -16.62
N ALA A 23 11.87 -0.22 -17.60
CA ALA A 23 10.85 0.75 -17.35
C ALA A 23 9.83 0.02 -16.47
N THR A 24 9.87 0.27 -15.18
CA THR A 24 8.76 -0.02 -14.28
C THR A 24 7.59 0.80 -14.80
N SER A 25 6.83 0.19 -15.70
CA SER A 25 5.54 0.72 -16.13
C SER A 25 4.70 0.82 -14.87
N SER A 26 4.60 2.01 -14.31
CA SER A 26 3.61 2.30 -13.29
C SER A 26 2.24 2.30 -13.98
N THR A 27 1.73 1.10 -14.25
CA THR A 27 0.32 0.95 -14.53
C THR A 27 -0.44 1.61 -13.39
N PRO A 28 -1.47 2.38 -13.70
CA PRO A 28 -2.28 3.01 -12.68
C PRO A 28 -2.89 1.92 -11.79
N VAL A 29 -2.33 1.77 -10.60
CA VAL A 29 -2.64 0.67 -9.68
C VAL A 29 -3.59 1.19 -8.63
N SER A 30 -4.72 0.50 -8.43
CA SER A 30 -5.67 0.84 -7.37
C SER A 30 -5.07 0.61 -5.98
N VAL A 31 -5.68 1.17 -4.95
CA VAL A 31 -5.30 0.90 -3.55
C VAL A 31 -5.27 -0.61 -3.26
N ALA A 32 -6.26 -1.36 -3.74
CA ALA A 32 -6.31 -2.82 -3.55
C ALA A 32 -5.14 -3.54 -4.24
N ASP A 33 -4.79 -3.14 -5.45
CA ASP A 33 -3.68 -3.73 -6.20
C ASP A 33 -2.33 -3.32 -5.60
N THR A 34 -2.23 -2.10 -5.09
CA THR A 34 -1.06 -1.62 -4.34
C THR A 34 -0.81 -2.47 -3.09
N ILE A 35 -1.86 -2.79 -2.34
CA ILE A 35 -1.78 -3.69 -1.18
C ILE A 35 -1.37 -5.11 -1.61
N ALA A 36 -1.94 -5.61 -2.71
CA ALA A 36 -1.62 -6.94 -3.23
C ALA A 36 -0.17 -7.08 -3.73
N ALA A 37 0.40 -5.99 -4.24
CA ALA A 37 1.78 -5.94 -4.72
C ALA A 37 2.83 -5.92 -3.58
N GLN A 38 2.41 -5.65 -2.34
CA GLN A 38 3.30 -5.56 -1.18
C GLN A 38 3.36 -6.87 -0.41
N PRO A 39 4.49 -7.61 -0.41
CA PRO A 39 4.61 -8.90 0.30
C PRO A 39 4.35 -8.79 1.81
N GLN A 40 4.73 -7.65 2.40
CA GLN A 40 4.53 -7.35 3.81
C GLN A 40 3.06 -7.11 4.20
N LEU A 41 2.17 -6.97 3.22
CA LEU A 41 0.73 -6.75 3.40
C LEU A 41 -0.11 -7.97 2.97
N SER A 42 0.52 -9.12 2.75
CA SER A 42 -0.16 -10.34 2.26
C SER A 42 -1.30 -10.79 3.18
N THR A 43 -1.13 -10.69 4.49
CA THR A 43 -2.17 -11.00 5.48
C THR A 43 -3.36 -10.05 5.32
N LEU A 44 -3.11 -8.74 5.20
CA LEU A 44 -4.15 -7.74 4.97
C LEU A 44 -4.90 -8.02 3.66
N ASN A 45 -4.18 -8.31 2.58
CA ASN A 45 -4.78 -8.62 1.29
C ASN A 45 -5.74 -9.82 1.38
N GLY A 46 -5.33 -10.89 2.08
CA GLY A 46 -6.18 -12.05 2.32
C GLY A 46 -7.45 -11.71 3.12
N LEU A 47 -7.34 -10.84 4.14
CA LEU A 47 -8.48 -10.41 4.94
C LEU A 47 -9.42 -9.49 4.18
N VAL A 48 -8.90 -8.59 3.35
CA VAL A 48 -9.69 -7.71 2.46
C VAL A 48 -10.48 -8.54 1.46
N ALA A 49 -9.87 -9.57 0.87
CA ALA A 49 -10.55 -10.49 -0.04
C ALA A 49 -11.66 -11.28 0.67
N LYS A 50 -11.39 -11.80 1.87
CA LYS A 50 -12.39 -12.50 2.70
C LYS A 50 -13.58 -11.61 3.09
N ALA A 51 -13.32 -10.34 3.38
CA ALA A 51 -14.37 -9.39 3.73
C ALA A 51 -15.16 -8.87 2.53
N GLY A 52 -14.76 -9.23 1.29
CA GLY A 52 -15.39 -8.75 0.06
C GLY A 52 -15.20 -7.24 -0.18
N LEU A 53 -14.15 -6.66 0.40
CA LEU A 53 -13.87 -5.22 0.29
C LEU A 53 -12.94 -4.85 -0.87
N THR A 54 -12.46 -5.83 -1.62
CA THR A 54 -11.56 -5.61 -2.76
C THR A 54 -12.18 -4.66 -3.78
N ASP A 55 -13.46 -4.86 -4.13
CA ASP A 55 -14.17 -4.02 -5.08
C ASP A 55 -14.42 -2.61 -4.53
N THR A 56 -14.68 -2.50 -3.22
CA THR A 56 -14.82 -1.21 -2.53
C THR A 56 -13.52 -0.42 -2.60
N LEU A 57 -12.39 -1.07 -2.37
CA LEU A 57 -11.06 -0.45 -2.45
C LEU A 57 -10.57 -0.19 -3.88
N LYS A 58 -11.20 -0.82 -4.87
CA LYS A 58 -11.03 -0.52 -6.32
C LYS A 58 -11.96 0.57 -6.82
N GLY A 59 -12.94 0.97 -6.01
CA GLY A 59 -13.90 2.01 -6.34
C GLY A 59 -13.28 3.38 -6.61
N THR A 60 -14.12 4.31 -7.03
CA THR A 60 -13.73 5.64 -7.52
C THR A 60 -13.28 6.61 -6.43
N GLY A 61 -12.88 6.17 -5.22
CA GLY A 61 -12.37 6.99 -4.09
C GLY A 61 -12.22 8.47 -4.36
N PRO A 62 -11.53 9.28 -3.66
CA PRO A 62 -10.25 8.97 -3.02
C PRO A 62 -10.39 8.29 -1.65
N TYR A 63 -9.49 7.35 -1.38
CA TYR A 63 -9.40 6.67 -0.10
C TYR A 63 -7.99 6.77 0.47
N THR A 64 -7.90 6.90 1.79
CA THR A 64 -6.64 6.71 2.51
C THR A 64 -6.76 5.43 3.32
N VAL A 65 -5.86 4.49 3.09
CA VAL A 65 -5.85 3.19 3.75
C VAL A 65 -4.62 3.06 4.64
N PHE A 66 -4.86 2.82 5.92
CA PHE A 66 -3.81 2.43 6.85
C PHE A 66 -3.65 0.92 6.81
N ALA A 67 -2.56 0.47 6.18
CA ALA A 67 -2.30 -0.94 5.91
C ALA A 67 -1.36 -1.52 6.97
N PRO A 68 -1.85 -2.33 7.91
CA PRO A 68 -1.00 -3.00 8.89
C PRO A 68 -0.17 -4.10 8.22
N THR A 69 1.10 -4.18 8.63
CA THR A 69 2.03 -5.21 8.14
C THR A 69 1.68 -6.59 8.69
N ASN A 70 2.26 -7.64 8.08
CA ASN A 70 2.16 -9.01 8.63
C ASN A 70 2.67 -9.08 10.08
N ALA A 71 3.73 -8.31 10.41
CA ALA A 71 4.24 -8.19 11.77
C ALA A 71 3.25 -7.51 12.73
N ALA A 72 2.46 -6.54 12.23
CA ALA A 72 1.40 -5.91 12.99
C ALA A 72 0.31 -6.93 13.38
N PHE A 73 -0.08 -7.79 12.45
CA PHE A 73 -1.03 -8.87 12.74
C PHE A 73 -0.47 -9.90 13.72
N ALA A 74 0.83 -10.17 13.69
CA ALA A 74 1.47 -11.07 14.65
C ALA A 74 1.45 -10.53 16.10
N LYS A 75 1.34 -9.21 16.29
CA LYS A 75 1.19 -8.59 17.61
C LYS A 75 -0.26 -8.71 18.15
N VAL A 76 -1.23 -8.96 17.29
CA VAL A 76 -2.64 -9.14 17.71
C VAL A 76 -2.81 -10.49 18.38
N PRO A 77 -3.50 -10.57 19.55
CA PRO A 77 -3.78 -11.84 20.19
C PRO A 77 -4.48 -12.83 19.26
N ALA A 78 -4.03 -14.08 19.23
CA ALA A 78 -4.60 -15.11 18.36
C ALA A 78 -6.12 -15.25 18.52
N LYS A 79 -6.63 -15.10 19.74
CA LYS A 79 -8.06 -15.12 20.03
C LYS A 79 -8.83 -14.03 19.26
N THR A 80 -8.29 -12.82 19.23
CA THR A 80 -8.91 -11.71 18.49
C THR A 80 -8.87 -11.97 16.98
N MET A 81 -7.75 -12.50 16.47
CA MET A 81 -7.64 -12.90 15.06
C MET A 81 -8.65 -13.99 14.68
N ASP A 82 -8.82 -15.00 15.56
CA ASP A 82 -9.81 -16.06 15.36
C ASP A 82 -11.25 -15.52 15.36
N GLU A 83 -11.55 -14.59 16.24
CA GLU A 83 -12.87 -13.93 16.28
C GLU A 83 -13.13 -13.12 14.99
N LEU A 84 -12.15 -12.37 14.52
CA LEU A 84 -12.23 -11.63 13.25
C LEU A 84 -12.36 -12.56 12.05
N ALA A 85 -11.68 -13.71 12.07
CA ALA A 85 -11.75 -14.68 10.98
C ALA A 85 -13.09 -15.42 10.92
N LYS A 86 -13.78 -15.57 12.06
CA LYS A 86 -15.09 -16.24 12.19
C LYS A 86 -16.25 -15.31 11.94
N ASP A 87 -16.08 -14.03 12.21
CA ASP A 87 -17.13 -13.02 12.08
C ASP A 87 -16.81 -12.02 10.95
N PRO A 88 -17.35 -12.22 9.75
CA PRO A 88 -17.10 -11.34 8.62
C PRO A 88 -17.61 -9.90 8.85
N ALA A 89 -18.60 -9.70 9.72
CA ALA A 89 -19.09 -8.36 10.06
C ALA A 89 -18.07 -7.60 10.90
N LYS A 90 -17.46 -8.26 11.89
CA LYS A 90 -16.37 -7.68 12.68
C LYS A 90 -15.14 -7.41 11.81
N LEU A 91 -14.77 -8.37 10.96
CA LEU A 91 -13.67 -8.21 10.03
C LEU A 91 -13.87 -6.99 9.11
N LYS A 92 -15.07 -6.86 8.54
CA LYS A 92 -15.44 -5.70 7.72
C LYS A 92 -15.38 -4.41 8.53
N ALA A 93 -15.86 -4.40 9.77
CA ALA A 93 -15.82 -3.23 10.64
C ALA A 93 -14.38 -2.78 10.94
N VAL A 94 -13.47 -3.72 11.24
CA VAL A 94 -12.05 -3.44 11.44
C VAL A 94 -11.41 -2.90 10.16
N LEU A 95 -11.64 -3.54 9.02
CA LEU A 95 -11.06 -3.10 7.75
C LEU A 95 -11.56 -1.72 7.32
N THR A 96 -12.85 -1.43 7.49
CA THR A 96 -13.42 -0.10 7.20
C THR A 96 -12.98 0.96 8.20
N TYR A 97 -12.56 0.56 9.40
CA TYR A 97 -11.93 1.44 10.38
C TYR A 97 -10.52 1.88 9.96
N HIS A 98 -9.81 1.04 9.20
CA HIS A 98 -8.51 1.38 8.60
C HIS A 98 -8.62 2.29 7.37
N VAL A 99 -9.83 2.61 6.91
CA VAL A 99 -10.05 3.41 5.70
C VAL A 99 -10.67 4.75 6.06
N ILE A 100 -10.03 5.83 5.62
CA ILE A 100 -10.57 7.18 5.72
C ILE A 100 -11.07 7.60 4.33
N PRO A 101 -12.29 8.15 4.23
CA PRO A 101 -12.75 8.74 2.99
C PRO A 101 -12.00 10.04 2.73
N GLY A 102 -11.35 10.14 1.59
CA GLY A 102 -10.50 11.27 1.21
C GLY A 102 -9.04 10.89 1.02
N LYS A 103 -8.32 11.73 0.29
CA LYS A 103 -6.87 11.60 0.11
C LYS A 103 -6.18 12.41 1.21
N VAL A 104 -5.53 11.74 2.14
CA VAL A 104 -4.75 12.35 3.21
C VAL A 104 -3.29 11.92 3.04
N MET A 105 -2.44 12.86 2.67
CA MET A 105 -0.98 12.64 2.62
C MET A 105 -0.40 12.81 4.03
N ALA A 106 0.74 12.20 4.31
CA ALA A 106 1.42 12.35 5.59
C ALA A 106 1.74 13.84 5.90
N ALA A 107 1.99 14.63 4.86
CA ALA A 107 2.19 16.08 4.99
C ALA A 107 0.93 16.79 5.49
N ASP A 108 -0.24 16.36 5.05
CA ASP A 108 -1.54 16.98 5.32
C ASP A 108 -2.18 16.48 6.62
N VAL A 109 -1.61 15.45 7.25
CA VAL A 109 -2.10 14.94 8.53
C VAL A 109 -2.03 16.05 9.57
N LYS A 110 -3.18 16.37 10.13
CA LYS A 110 -3.34 17.29 11.27
C LYS A 110 -3.62 16.47 12.52
N ASN A 111 -3.10 16.97 13.65
CA ASN A 111 -3.42 16.40 14.96
C ASN A 111 -4.92 16.53 15.23
N GLY A 112 -5.58 15.42 15.46
CA GLY A 112 -7.02 15.42 15.73
C GLY A 112 -7.70 14.12 15.27
N ASN A 113 -9.00 14.12 15.37
CA ASN A 113 -9.80 12.95 15.02
C ASN A 113 -10.29 13.05 13.56
N SER A 114 -10.10 11.97 12.82
CA SER A 114 -10.63 11.80 11.46
C SER A 114 -11.70 10.71 11.44
N LYS A 115 -12.76 10.97 10.70
CA LYS A 115 -13.86 10.01 10.58
C LYS A 115 -13.47 8.92 9.55
N THR A 116 -13.62 7.67 9.95
CA THR A 116 -13.37 6.52 9.07
C THR A 116 -14.62 6.11 8.29
N VAL A 117 -14.46 5.25 7.29
CA VAL A 117 -15.57 4.65 6.53
C VAL A 117 -16.50 3.84 7.44
N ASN A 118 -15.98 3.28 8.53
CA ASN A 118 -16.78 2.61 9.57
C ASN A 118 -17.70 3.58 10.34
N GLY A 119 -17.47 4.89 10.24
CA GLY A 119 -18.22 5.92 10.96
C GLY A 119 -17.66 6.25 12.34
N ALA A 120 -16.72 5.49 12.85
CA ALA A 120 -15.98 5.81 14.07
C ALA A 120 -14.83 6.79 13.75
N ASN A 121 -14.40 7.53 14.76
CA ASN A 121 -13.25 8.43 14.62
C ASN A 121 -11.97 7.69 14.96
N VAL A 122 -10.91 8.01 14.23
CA VAL A 122 -9.54 7.59 14.50
C VAL A 122 -8.70 8.81 14.84
N ALA A 123 -7.89 8.71 15.88
CA ALA A 123 -6.99 9.79 16.28
C ALA A 123 -5.73 9.77 15.39
N LEU A 124 -5.49 10.89 14.72
CA LEU A 124 -4.28 11.13 13.96
C LEU A 124 -3.37 12.08 14.72
N SER A 125 -2.12 11.78 14.81
CA SER A 125 -1.11 12.67 15.39
C SER A 125 0.12 12.71 14.49
N LYS A 126 0.69 13.90 14.39
CA LYS A 126 1.90 14.14 13.62
C LYS A 126 2.90 14.89 14.49
N ALA A 127 4.11 14.34 14.60
CA ALA A 127 5.24 14.93 15.31
C ALA A 127 6.45 14.95 14.37
N GLY A 128 6.70 16.09 13.74
CA GLY A 128 7.72 16.22 12.71
C GLY A 128 7.37 15.37 11.47
N GLU A 129 8.22 14.42 11.13
CA GLU A 129 8.00 13.48 10.03
C GLU A 129 7.25 12.20 10.45
N PHE A 130 7.08 11.99 11.76
CA PHE A 130 6.40 10.82 12.27
C PHE A 130 4.89 11.06 12.32
N VAL A 131 4.17 10.13 11.73
CA VAL A 131 2.70 10.09 11.78
C VAL A 131 2.29 8.88 12.60
N THR A 132 1.41 9.08 13.55
CA THR A 132 0.78 8.03 14.32
C THR A 132 -0.72 8.05 14.11
N VAL A 133 -1.30 6.86 14.12
CA VAL A 133 -2.73 6.65 13.96
C VAL A 133 -3.17 5.81 15.15
N GLU A 134 -3.78 6.46 16.13
CA GLU A 134 -4.00 5.89 17.46
C GLU A 134 -2.68 5.39 18.08
N ASP A 135 -2.55 4.08 18.28
CA ASP A 135 -1.36 3.45 18.83
C ASP A 135 -0.41 2.92 17.75
N ALA A 136 -0.76 3.06 16.46
CA ALA A 136 0.03 2.58 15.34
C ALA A 136 0.94 3.68 14.78
N MET A 137 2.21 3.35 14.53
CA MET A 137 3.16 4.23 13.87
C MET A 137 3.15 3.95 12.35
N VAL A 138 3.13 5.01 11.55
CA VAL A 138 3.29 4.91 10.10
C VAL A 138 4.76 4.66 9.79
N GLN A 139 5.06 3.50 9.21
CA GLN A 139 6.42 3.10 8.81
C GLN A 139 6.75 3.57 7.39
N THR A 140 5.79 3.47 6.49
CA THR A 140 5.92 3.96 5.12
C THR A 140 4.68 4.75 4.77
N ALA A 141 4.87 6.02 4.46
CA ALA A 141 3.80 6.93 4.13
C ALA A 141 3.70 7.15 2.61
N ASP A 142 2.58 7.70 2.17
CA ASP A 142 2.38 8.28 0.84
C ASP A 142 2.61 7.32 -0.35
N ILE A 143 2.30 6.02 -0.16
CA ILE A 143 2.27 5.10 -1.29
C ILE A 143 1.06 5.45 -2.14
N SER A 144 1.32 6.12 -3.26
CA SER A 144 0.28 6.63 -4.14
C SER A 144 -0.38 5.50 -4.95
N ALA A 145 -1.69 5.51 -4.97
CA ALA A 145 -2.54 4.70 -5.83
C ALA A 145 -3.44 5.60 -6.67
N THR A 146 -4.03 5.09 -7.74
CA THR A 146 -4.89 5.86 -8.64
C THR A 146 -6.14 6.41 -7.97
N ASN A 147 -6.67 5.67 -7.03
CA ASN A 147 -7.89 6.00 -6.30
C ASN A 147 -7.64 6.28 -4.81
N GLY A 148 -6.38 6.57 -4.41
CA GLY A 148 -6.09 6.90 -3.02
C GLY A 148 -4.63 6.84 -2.64
N VAL A 149 -4.38 6.72 -1.34
CA VAL A 149 -3.05 6.61 -0.75
C VAL A 149 -3.05 5.48 0.26
N VAL A 150 -1.93 4.77 0.35
CA VAL A 150 -1.72 3.71 1.34
C VAL A 150 -0.60 4.14 2.29
N HIS A 151 -0.86 4.06 3.58
CA HIS A 151 0.12 4.24 4.64
C HIS A 151 0.33 2.91 5.36
N VAL A 152 1.56 2.44 5.39
CA VAL A 152 1.92 1.19 6.08
C VAL A 152 2.13 1.46 7.55
N VAL A 153 1.40 0.74 8.41
CA VAL A 153 1.45 0.90 9.87
C VAL A 153 1.94 -0.38 10.56
N ASP A 154 2.48 -0.23 11.74
CA ASP A 154 3.11 -1.31 12.53
C ASP A 154 2.17 -1.96 13.57
N ALA A 155 0.94 -1.49 13.65
CA ALA A 155 -0.09 -2.07 14.52
C ALA A 155 -1.46 -2.08 13.82
N VAL A 156 -2.32 -2.99 14.26
CA VAL A 156 -3.70 -3.11 13.77
C VAL A 156 -4.60 -2.21 14.58
N LEU A 157 -5.37 -1.36 13.90
CA LEU A 157 -6.35 -0.48 14.54
C LEU A 157 -7.62 -1.31 14.88
N ILE A 158 -7.95 -1.36 16.15
CA ILE A 158 -9.12 -2.08 16.62
C ILE A 158 -10.19 -1.04 16.98
N PRO A 159 -11.34 -1.02 16.28
CA PRO A 159 -12.40 -0.08 16.61
C PRO A 159 -12.93 -0.37 18.02
N PRO A 160 -13.28 0.67 18.78
CA PRO A 160 -13.89 0.49 20.09
C PRO A 160 -15.20 -0.32 19.95
N ALA A 161 -15.39 -1.26 20.87
CA ALA A 161 -16.60 -2.07 20.91
C ALA A 161 -17.82 -1.13 21.11
N ARG A 162 -18.79 -1.21 20.21
CA ARG A 162 -20.09 -0.54 20.32
C ARG A 162 -21.11 -1.47 20.92
#